data_f494a7a8a2a1cb51e86d775819b1a8eb
#
_entry.id   f494a7a8a2a1cb51e86d775819b1a8eb
#
_cell.length_a   1.000
_cell.length_b   1.000
_cell.length_c   1.000
_cell.angle_alpha   90.00
_cell.angle_beta   90.00
_cell.angle_gamma   90.00
#
_symmetry.space_group_name_H-M   'P 1'
#
loop_
_entity.id
_entity.type
_entity.pdbx_description
1 polymer ?
#
loop_
_entity_poly.entity_id
_entity_poly.type
_entity_poly.pdbx_seq_one_letter_code
_entity_poly.pdbx_strand_id
1 'polypeptide(L)'
;MIPNKTLDTLRDRGLRLTRPRRIILDVVRATDAHPTAALVYRRVRRRLPRVSLATVYRNLRMLAAEGFLAERADEAGMRFDGNTGPHDHFTCLACGRIYDVPVRAERSGRRRPSARAGFEVLDHRTEYYGRCAACPRTGGRSSPTRQRRNHGRPQGH
;
A
#
# COMPACT_ATOMS: atom_id res chain seq x y z
N MET A 1 -8.47 -15.67 -7.99
CA MET A 1 -9.83 -16.11 -7.57
C MET A 1 -10.04 -15.60 -6.15
N ILE A 2 -11.08 -14.77 -5.91
CA ILE A 2 -11.35 -14.18 -4.57
C ILE A 2 -11.80 -15.31 -3.64
N PRO A 3 -11.20 -15.47 -2.44
CA PRO A 3 -11.65 -16.48 -1.47
C PRO A 3 -13.11 -16.26 -1.06
N ASN A 4 -13.86 -17.33 -0.83
CA ASN A 4 -15.28 -17.27 -0.39
C ASN A 4 -15.44 -16.38 0.86
N LYS A 5 -14.53 -16.44 1.83
CA LYS A 5 -14.53 -15.61 3.03
C LYS A 5 -14.58 -14.10 2.74
N THR A 6 -13.95 -13.64 1.65
CA THR A 6 -14.02 -12.23 1.22
C THR A 6 -15.39 -11.89 0.62
N LEU A 7 -16.03 -12.85 -0.05
CA LEU A 7 -17.38 -12.67 -0.62
C LEU A 7 -18.43 -12.56 0.47
N ASP A 8 -18.31 -13.38 1.52
CA ASP A 8 -19.22 -13.37 2.67
C ASP A 8 -19.09 -12.06 3.45
N THR A 9 -17.86 -11.64 3.74
CA THR A 9 -17.60 -10.34 4.39
C THR A 9 -18.16 -9.15 3.62
N LEU A 10 -18.14 -9.18 2.28
CA LEU A 10 -18.75 -8.13 1.45
C LEU A 10 -20.28 -8.10 1.57
N ARG A 11 -20.89 -9.28 1.60
CA ARG A 11 -22.36 -9.42 1.79
C ARG A 11 -22.80 -8.94 3.15
N ASP A 12 -22.10 -9.35 4.21
CA ASP A 12 -22.40 -8.98 5.60
C ASP A 12 -22.34 -7.46 5.83
N ARG A 13 -21.47 -6.77 5.06
CA ARG A 13 -21.37 -5.31 5.08
C ARG A 13 -22.32 -4.60 4.08
N GLY A 14 -23.28 -5.32 3.49
CA GLY A 14 -24.23 -4.75 2.52
C GLY A 14 -23.61 -4.32 1.18
N LEU A 15 -22.37 -4.69 0.91
CA LEU A 15 -21.66 -4.31 -0.32
C LEU A 15 -21.93 -5.31 -1.43
N ARG A 16 -22.65 -4.87 -2.47
CA ARG A 16 -22.79 -5.69 -3.69
C ARG A 16 -21.44 -5.78 -4.41
N LEU A 17 -20.87 -6.98 -4.48
CA LEU A 17 -19.70 -7.24 -5.29
C LEU A 17 -20.10 -7.29 -6.78
N THR A 18 -20.24 -6.11 -7.38
CA THR A 18 -20.51 -5.99 -8.81
C THR A 18 -19.34 -6.55 -9.65
N ARG A 19 -19.61 -6.92 -10.91
CA ARG A 19 -18.56 -7.42 -11.83
C ARG A 19 -17.33 -6.48 -11.91
N PRO A 20 -17.48 -5.15 -12.03
CA PRO A 20 -16.33 -4.24 -12.02
C PRO A 20 -15.53 -4.31 -10.71
N ARG A 21 -16.18 -4.30 -9.54
CA ARG A 21 -15.53 -4.37 -8.23
C ARG A 21 -14.68 -5.64 -8.08
N ARG A 22 -15.26 -6.78 -8.49
CA ARG A 22 -14.55 -8.07 -8.46
C ARG A 22 -13.29 -8.03 -9.31
N ILE A 23 -13.39 -7.58 -10.56
CA ILE A 23 -12.25 -7.52 -11.49
C ILE A 23 -11.18 -6.55 -10.98
N ILE A 24 -11.55 -5.40 -10.42
CA ILE A 24 -10.61 -4.44 -9.83
C ILE A 24 -9.87 -5.08 -8.66
N LEU A 25 -10.59 -5.70 -7.73
CA LEU A 25 -10.00 -6.38 -6.57
C LEU A 25 -9.05 -7.51 -7.00
N ASP A 26 -9.46 -8.35 -7.96
CA ASP A 26 -8.62 -9.41 -8.52
C ASP A 26 -7.32 -8.86 -9.12
N VAL A 27 -7.43 -7.76 -9.89
CA VAL A 27 -6.26 -7.12 -10.53
C VAL A 27 -5.27 -6.57 -9.51
N VAL A 28 -5.75 -5.98 -8.42
CA VAL A 28 -4.85 -5.47 -7.36
C VAL A 28 -4.23 -6.62 -6.58
N ARG A 29 -5.00 -7.64 -6.20
CA ARG A 29 -4.51 -8.80 -5.44
C ARG A 29 -3.58 -9.73 -6.23
N ALA A 30 -3.62 -9.66 -7.55
CA ALA A 30 -2.74 -10.45 -8.41
C ALA A 30 -1.32 -9.87 -8.55
N THR A 31 -0.96 -8.85 -7.79
CA THR A 31 0.36 -8.20 -7.90
C THR A 31 0.81 -7.63 -6.56
N ASP A 32 2.07 -7.88 -6.21
CA ASP A 32 2.75 -7.33 -5.05
C ASP A 32 3.36 -5.92 -5.33
N ALA A 33 3.06 -5.35 -6.51
CA ALA A 33 3.72 -4.11 -6.96
C ALA A 33 2.98 -2.82 -6.58
N HIS A 34 1.99 -2.87 -5.70
CA HIS A 34 1.21 -1.71 -5.22
C HIS A 34 0.82 -0.76 -6.36
N PRO A 35 -0.09 -1.17 -7.27
CA PRO A 35 -0.36 -0.44 -8.49
C PRO A 35 -1.05 0.90 -8.23
N THR A 36 -0.78 1.90 -9.06
CA THR A 36 -1.57 3.14 -9.12
C THR A 36 -2.93 2.87 -9.80
N ALA A 37 -3.91 3.77 -9.60
CA ALA A 37 -5.21 3.66 -10.25
C ALA A 37 -5.10 3.60 -11.78
N ALA A 38 -4.15 4.34 -12.37
CA ALA A 38 -3.89 4.31 -13.81
C ALA A 38 -3.39 2.94 -14.28
N LEU A 39 -2.53 2.28 -13.50
CA LEU A 39 -2.05 0.94 -13.82
C LEU A 39 -3.17 -0.10 -13.69
N VAL A 40 -3.97 -0.01 -12.63
CA VAL A 40 -5.15 -0.87 -12.44
C VAL A 40 -6.12 -0.68 -13.60
N TYR A 41 -6.43 0.57 -13.99
CA TYR A 41 -7.29 0.87 -15.13
C TYR A 41 -6.83 0.20 -16.42
N ARG A 42 -5.53 0.29 -16.77
CA ARG A 42 -4.99 -0.36 -17.97
C ARG A 42 -5.20 -1.87 -17.97
N ARG A 43 -5.05 -2.53 -16.80
CA ARG A 43 -5.26 -3.97 -16.64
C ARG A 43 -6.74 -4.35 -16.68
N VAL A 44 -7.59 -3.59 -15.97
CA VAL A 44 -9.05 -3.80 -15.90
C VAL A 44 -9.70 -3.61 -17.26
N ARG A 45 -9.27 -2.64 -18.05
CA ARG A 45 -9.81 -2.33 -19.37
C ARG A 45 -9.70 -3.50 -20.35
N ARG A 46 -8.73 -4.40 -20.16
CA ARG A 46 -8.63 -5.63 -20.98
C ARG A 46 -9.82 -6.59 -20.78
N ARG A 47 -10.44 -6.55 -19.59
CA ARG A 47 -11.61 -7.38 -19.22
C ARG A 47 -12.92 -6.61 -19.28
N LEU A 48 -12.85 -5.28 -19.18
CA LEU A 48 -13.98 -4.33 -19.20
C LEU A 48 -13.67 -3.14 -20.14
N PRO A 49 -13.79 -3.29 -21.45
CA PRO A 49 -13.36 -2.27 -22.41
C PRO A 49 -14.04 -0.90 -22.23
N ARG A 50 -15.28 -0.89 -21.73
CA ARG A 50 -16.08 0.34 -21.53
C ARG A 50 -15.92 0.99 -20.16
N VAL A 51 -15.05 0.47 -19.28
CA VAL A 51 -14.83 1.08 -17.96
C VAL A 51 -14.07 2.40 -18.09
N SER A 52 -14.45 3.41 -17.32
CA SER A 52 -13.71 4.68 -17.25
C SER A 52 -12.67 4.64 -16.12
N LEU A 53 -11.62 5.48 -16.22
CA LEU A 53 -10.63 5.66 -15.14
C LEU A 53 -11.31 6.14 -13.85
N ALA A 54 -12.27 7.07 -13.96
CA ALA A 54 -13.05 7.57 -12.82
C ALA A 54 -13.83 6.46 -12.11
N THR A 55 -14.39 5.52 -12.86
CA THR A 55 -15.09 4.35 -12.32
C THR A 55 -14.11 3.44 -11.55
N VAL A 56 -12.93 3.19 -12.12
CA VAL A 56 -11.89 2.38 -11.46
C VAL A 56 -11.43 3.06 -10.16
N TYR A 57 -11.13 4.35 -10.21
CA TYR A 57 -10.69 5.11 -9.05
C TYR A 57 -11.73 5.09 -7.92
N ARG A 58 -13.01 5.37 -8.22
CA ARG A 58 -14.09 5.31 -7.21
C ARG A 58 -14.21 3.93 -6.56
N ASN A 59 -14.11 2.86 -7.37
CA ASN A 59 -14.18 1.51 -6.82
C ASN A 59 -12.96 1.15 -5.97
N LEU A 60 -11.75 1.59 -6.35
CA LEU A 60 -10.55 1.40 -5.55
C LEU A 60 -10.69 2.10 -4.18
N ARG A 61 -11.11 3.37 -4.17
CA ARG A 61 -11.34 4.12 -2.93
C ARG A 61 -12.39 3.47 -2.03
N MET A 62 -13.49 3.02 -2.63
CA MET A 62 -14.55 2.33 -1.89
C MET A 62 -14.04 1.00 -1.31
N LEU A 63 -13.30 0.19 -2.09
CA LEU A 63 -12.73 -1.06 -1.61
C LEU A 63 -11.70 -0.83 -0.49
N ALA A 64 -10.97 0.28 -0.53
CA ALA A 64 -10.03 0.64 0.52
C ALA A 64 -10.76 1.12 1.79
N ALA A 65 -11.78 1.98 1.67
CA ALA A 65 -12.60 2.43 2.80
C ALA A 65 -13.26 1.26 3.53
N GLU A 66 -13.58 0.18 2.82
CA GLU A 66 -14.14 -1.05 3.38
C GLU A 66 -13.08 -2.07 3.86
N GLY A 67 -11.80 -1.73 3.76
CA GLY A 67 -10.71 -2.58 4.24
C GLY A 67 -10.37 -3.78 3.36
N PHE A 68 -10.84 -3.82 2.10
CA PHE A 68 -10.49 -4.87 1.13
C PHE A 68 -9.18 -4.60 0.39
N LEU A 69 -8.74 -3.36 0.42
CA LEU A 69 -7.45 -2.86 -0.05
C LEU A 69 -6.88 -1.92 1.00
N ALA A 70 -5.57 -1.71 1.00
CA ALA A 70 -4.94 -0.61 1.70
C ALA A 70 -4.54 0.49 0.71
N GLU A 71 -4.62 1.76 1.14
CA GLU A 71 -4.14 2.91 0.38
C GLU A 71 -2.80 3.37 0.94
N ARG A 72 -1.90 3.73 0.03
CA ARG A 72 -0.60 4.29 0.36
C ARG A 72 -0.27 5.42 -0.59
N ALA A 73 0.09 6.58 -0.05
CA ALA A 73 0.63 7.68 -0.83
C ALA A 73 2.16 7.59 -0.90
N ASP A 74 2.72 7.74 -2.09
CA ASP A 74 4.15 7.97 -2.33
C ASP A 74 4.36 9.19 -3.23
N GLU A 75 5.62 9.46 -3.62
CA GLU A 75 5.94 10.59 -4.50
C GLU A 75 5.28 10.49 -5.89
N ALA A 76 4.98 9.27 -6.35
CA ALA A 76 4.30 9.00 -7.62
C ALA A 76 2.77 9.05 -7.52
N GLY A 77 2.21 9.26 -6.32
CA GLY A 77 0.77 9.37 -6.06
C GLY A 77 0.19 8.24 -5.21
N MET A 78 -1.13 8.06 -5.31
CA MET A 78 -1.84 7.04 -4.54
C MET A 78 -1.65 5.65 -5.14
N ARG A 79 -1.23 4.70 -4.32
CA ARG A 79 -1.10 3.27 -4.63
C ARG A 79 -2.09 2.44 -3.83
N PHE A 80 -2.40 1.28 -4.37
CA PHE A 80 -3.35 0.35 -3.77
C PHE A 80 -2.68 -0.99 -3.53
N ASP A 81 -2.85 -1.49 -2.31
CA ASP A 81 -2.29 -2.74 -1.85
C ASP A 81 -3.42 -3.77 -1.65
N GLY A 82 -3.24 -4.95 -2.20
CA GLY A 82 -4.17 -6.08 -2.06
C GLY A 82 -3.95 -6.91 -0.80
N ASN A 83 -2.80 -6.74 -0.16
CA ASN A 83 -2.45 -7.39 1.09
C ASN A 83 -2.84 -6.46 2.26
N THR A 84 -3.92 -6.79 2.95
CA THR A 84 -4.41 -6.01 4.11
C THR A 84 -3.96 -6.61 5.45
N GLY A 85 -3.17 -7.69 5.44
CA GLY A 85 -2.55 -8.26 6.63
C GLY A 85 -1.33 -7.45 7.08
N PRO A 86 -0.81 -7.71 8.29
CA PRO A 86 0.40 -7.04 8.78
C PRO A 86 1.62 -7.40 7.92
N HIS A 87 2.26 -6.39 7.33
CA HIS A 87 3.51 -6.53 6.58
C HIS A 87 4.26 -5.19 6.55
N ASP A 88 5.57 -5.28 6.34
CA ASP A 88 6.45 -4.14 6.11
C ASP A 88 6.59 -3.89 4.59
N HIS A 89 7.14 -2.74 4.21
CA HIS A 89 7.36 -2.41 2.81
C HIS A 89 8.84 -2.12 2.52
N PHE A 90 9.28 -2.51 1.34
CA PHE A 90 10.57 -2.10 0.78
C PHE A 90 10.35 -1.30 -0.50
N THR A 91 10.86 -0.06 -0.52
CA THR A 91 10.81 0.81 -1.71
C THR A 91 12.18 0.85 -2.37
N CYS A 92 12.23 0.49 -3.65
CA CYS A 92 13.44 0.59 -4.44
C CYS A 92 13.66 2.02 -4.91
N LEU A 93 14.74 2.66 -4.45
CA LEU A 93 15.11 4.04 -4.81
C LEU A 93 15.52 4.21 -6.29
N ALA A 94 15.85 3.10 -6.98
CA ALA A 94 16.27 3.16 -8.37
C ALA A 94 15.12 3.03 -9.38
N CYS A 95 14.09 2.21 -9.08
CA CYS A 95 12.98 1.97 -10.01
C CYS A 95 11.60 2.29 -9.42
N GLY A 96 11.52 2.77 -8.18
CA GLY A 96 10.27 3.13 -7.51
C GLY A 96 9.33 1.95 -7.22
N ARG A 97 9.75 0.70 -7.44
CA ARG A 97 8.93 -0.47 -7.08
C ARG A 97 8.86 -0.62 -5.57
N ILE A 98 7.68 -0.99 -5.11
CA ILE A 98 7.40 -1.35 -3.72
C ILE A 98 7.21 -2.86 -3.65
N TYR A 99 7.74 -3.47 -2.61
CA TYR A 99 7.64 -4.89 -2.33
C TYR A 99 7.16 -5.11 -0.90
N ASP A 100 6.29 -6.10 -0.71
CA ASP A 100 5.92 -6.55 0.62
C ASP A 100 7.10 -7.27 1.28
N VAL A 101 7.32 -6.95 2.54
CA VAL A 101 8.31 -7.61 3.38
C VAL A 101 7.56 -8.27 4.55
N PRO A 102 7.64 -9.60 4.69
CA PRO A 102 6.99 -10.27 5.79
C PRO A 102 7.48 -9.76 7.13
N VAL A 103 6.56 -9.45 8.05
CA VAL A 103 6.92 -9.11 9.44
C VAL A 103 7.53 -10.35 10.09
N ARG A 104 8.82 -10.28 10.46
CA ARG A 104 9.45 -11.34 11.26
C ARG A 104 9.13 -11.10 12.73
N ALA A 105 8.64 -12.14 13.41
CA ALA A 105 8.27 -12.11 14.83
C ALA A 105 9.42 -11.63 15.75
N GLU A 106 10.68 -11.87 15.36
CA GLU A 106 11.89 -11.46 16.11
C GLU A 106 12.08 -9.93 16.22
N ARG A 107 11.35 -9.13 15.43
CA ARG A 107 11.41 -7.67 15.50
C ARG A 107 10.38 -7.05 16.45
N SER A 108 9.55 -7.85 17.11
CA SER A 108 8.66 -7.40 18.19
C SER A 108 9.41 -6.81 19.41
N GLY A 109 10.73 -7.01 19.50
CA GLY A 109 11.60 -6.39 20.50
C GLY A 109 11.94 -4.90 20.27
N ARG A 110 11.51 -4.27 19.18
CA ARG A 110 11.62 -2.81 19.06
C ARG A 110 10.71 -2.18 20.09
N ARG A 111 11.34 -1.52 21.07
CA ARG A 111 10.68 -0.77 22.13
C ARG A 111 9.52 0.03 21.56
N ARG A 112 8.31 -0.33 21.92
CA ARG A 112 7.14 0.51 21.66
C ARG A 112 7.36 1.82 22.40
N PRO A 113 7.29 2.99 21.76
CA PRO A 113 7.56 4.28 22.40
C PRO A 113 6.57 4.63 23.51
N SER A 114 5.43 3.93 23.57
CA SER A 114 4.29 4.24 24.44
C SER A 114 4.54 4.09 25.93
N ALA A 115 5.31 3.11 26.38
CA ALA A 115 5.34 2.74 27.81
C ALA A 115 6.05 3.77 28.72
N ARG A 116 6.89 4.67 28.17
CA ARG A 116 7.63 5.67 28.95
C ARG A 116 7.26 7.11 28.65
N ALA A 117 6.54 7.37 27.56
CA ALA A 117 6.24 8.72 27.10
C ALA A 117 4.75 9.09 27.20
N GLY A 118 3.91 8.24 27.79
CA GLY A 118 2.48 8.48 27.92
C GLY A 118 1.70 8.39 26.62
N PHE A 119 2.29 7.80 25.56
CA PHE A 119 1.61 7.62 24.27
C PHE A 119 0.87 6.28 24.20
N GLU A 120 -0.32 6.29 23.62
CA GLU A 120 -0.99 5.09 23.13
C GLU A 120 -0.64 4.89 21.66
N VAL A 121 0.08 3.82 21.34
CA VAL A 121 0.43 3.48 19.95
C VAL A 121 -0.68 2.59 19.39
N LEU A 122 -1.50 3.16 18.50
CA LEU A 122 -2.60 2.46 17.84
C LEU A 122 -2.14 1.72 16.58
N ASP A 123 -1.13 2.24 15.88
CA ASP A 123 -0.58 1.65 14.66
C ASP A 123 0.89 2.06 14.47
N HIS A 124 1.64 1.25 13.73
CA HIS A 124 2.98 1.61 13.29
C HIS A 124 3.28 0.98 11.93
N ARG A 125 4.14 1.62 11.15
CA ARG A 125 4.58 1.12 9.86
C ARG A 125 6.10 1.10 9.80
N THR A 126 6.67 0.04 9.22
CA THR A 126 8.09 -0.05 8.94
C THR A 126 8.31 0.02 7.43
N GLU A 127 9.20 0.90 7.02
CA GLU A 127 9.55 1.08 5.61
C GLU A 127 11.06 0.93 5.43
N TYR A 128 11.44 0.14 4.43
CA TYR A 128 12.82 -0.04 4.02
C TYR A 128 13.05 0.64 2.68
N TYR A 129 14.18 1.29 2.53
CA TYR A 129 14.59 1.96 1.30
C TYR A 129 15.93 1.42 0.85
N GLY A 130 16.07 1.15 -0.47
CA GLY A 130 17.29 0.59 -0.99
C GLY A 130 17.21 0.31 -2.48
N ARG A 131 17.90 -0.71 -2.97
CA ARG A 131 17.85 -1.16 -4.36
C ARG A 131 17.37 -2.60 -4.42
N CYS A 132 16.42 -2.89 -5.30
CA CYS A 132 15.95 -4.26 -5.52
C CYS A 132 16.95 -5.07 -6.35
N ALA A 133 16.80 -6.39 -6.31
CA ALA A 133 17.67 -7.30 -7.05
C ALA A 133 17.61 -7.13 -8.59
N ALA A 134 16.50 -6.57 -9.11
CA ALA A 134 16.32 -6.32 -10.55
C ALA A 134 17.01 -5.03 -11.03
N CYS A 135 17.52 -4.18 -10.12
CA CYS A 135 18.22 -2.95 -10.46
C CYS A 135 19.73 -3.15 -10.40
N PRO A 136 20.49 -2.63 -11.39
CA PRO A 136 21.95 -2.75 -11.38
C PRO A 136 22.54 -2.16 -10.10
N ARG A 137 23.47 -2.89 -9.49
CA ARG A 137 24.28 -2.41 -8.36
C ARG A 137 25.32 -1.45 -8.92
N THR A 138 25.04 -0.15 -8.91
CA THR A 138 26.12 0.82 -9.15
C THR A 138 27.06 0.75 -7.96
N GLY A 139 28.30 0.35 -8.20
CA GLY A 139 29.37 0.37 -7.21
C GLY A 139 29.58 1.80 -6.70
N GLY A 140 29.28 2.03 -5.43
CA GLY A 140 29.42 3.30 -4.74
C GLY A 140 28.46 3.39 -3.57
N ARG A 141 29.00 3.46 -2.36
CA ARG A 141 28.23 3.77 -1.13
C ARG A 141 27.76 5.22 -1.24
N SER A 142 26.59 5.46 -1.80
CA SER A 142 25.87 6.70 -1.55
C SER A 142 24.91 6.47 -0.39
N SER A 143 25.30 6.89 0.79
CA SER A 143 24.40 7.03 1.93
C SER A 143 23.24 7.94 1.51
N PRO A 144 21.99 7.58 1.78
CA PRO A 144 20.87 8.49 1.51
C PRO A 144 21.09 9.74 2.37
N THR A 145 21.21 10.88 1.75
CA THR A 145 21.18 12.18 2.42
C THR A 145 19.87 12.28 3.17
N ARG A 146 19.97 12.27 4.48
CA ARG A 146 18.84 12.43 5.40
C ARG A 146 18.30 13.84 5.19
N GLN A 147 17.32 14.01 4.31
CA GLN A 147 16.56 15.26 4.24
C GLN A 147 15.90 15.46 5.60
N ARG A 148 16.49 16.33 6.41
CA ARG A 148 15.92 16.84 7.64
C ARG A 148 14.63 17.56 7.26
N ARG A 149 13.48 16.93 7.47
CA ARG A 149 12.20 17.63 7.46
C ARG A 149 12.26 18.63 8.61
N ASN A 150 12.35 19.90 8.23
CA ASN A 150 12.30 21.04 9.14
C ASN A 150 10.86 21.13 9.68
N HIS A 151 10.63 20.55 10.85
CA HIS A 151 9.38 20.75 11.58
C HIS A 151 9.49 22.16 12.16
N GLY A 152 8.81 23.11 11.50
CA GLY A 152 8.67 24.46 11.98
C GLY A 152 8.19 24.43 13.43
N ARG A 153 8.96 25.08 14.30
CA ARG A 153 8.59 25.41 15.68
C ARG A 153 7.31 26.24 15.66
N PRO A 154 6.26 25.89 16.39
CA PRO A 154 5.17 26.84 16.62
C PRO A 154 5.72 27.97 17.49
N GLN A 155 5.64 29.21 16.99
CA GLN A 155 5.89 30.39 17.79
C GLN A 155 4.72 30.55 18.75
N GLY A 156 5.00 30.54 20.05
CA GLY A 156 4.04 30.86 21.08
C GLY A 156 3.70 32.33 21.10
N HIS A 157 2.44 32.59 21.31
CA HIS A 157 1.92 33.79 21.95
C HIS A 157 1.19 33.37 23.21
#